data_96a98c6c9735b0a67acfbc77a23b18c1
#
_entry.id   96a98c6c9735b0a67acfbc77a23b18c1
#
_cell.length_a   1.000
_cell.length_b   1.000
_cell.length_c   1.000
_cell.angle_alpha   90.00
_cell.angle_beta   90.00
_cell.angle_gamma   90.00
#
_symmetry.space_group_name_H-M   'P 1'
#
loop_
_entity.id
_entity.type
_entity.pdbx_description
1 polymer ?
#
loop_
_entity_poly.entity_id
_entity_poly.type
_entity_poly.pdbx_seq_one_letter_code
_entity_poly.pdbx_strand_id
1 'polypeptide(L)'
;NYVGHIEQNEDRSITFPSGQKPLIKTHGKNKPNSPAIYIIRDGRSTIVSLWEFYGRKISISDIIEGNHKFGKWNEHINSWDPLNRQDTLLLKYEDILSDLETTLGELSYFLNKGIVCDKLPSRESIADNDGRWVRKKTDWKDALSGENLDRFNTLNKAYLKQFGYL
;
A
#
# COMPACT_ATOMS: atom_id res chain seq x y z
N ASN A 1 -14.64 -7.84 13.60
CA ASN A 1 -13.34 -7.47 13.02
C ASN A 1 -13.38 -6.02 12.61
N TYR A 2 -12.67 -5.16 13.33
CA TYR A 2 -12.66 -3.73 13.06
C TYR A 2 -11.29 -3.31 12.52
N VAL A 3 -11.26 -2.67 11.36
CA VAL A 3 -10.05 -2.05 10.81
C VAL A 3 -10.20 -0.54 10.95
N GLY A 4 -9.40 0.06 11.83
CA GLY A 4 -9.34 1.51 11.98
C GLY A 4 -8.42 2.15 10.94
N HIS A 5 -8.73 3.38 10.54
CA HIS A 5 -7.91 4.16 9.61
C HIS A 5 -7.44 5.44 10.31
N ILE A 6 -6.18 5.44 10.75
CA ILE A 6 -5.67 6.50 11.65
C ILE A 6 -5.65 7.89 11.00
N GLU A 7 -5.46 7.97 9.69
CA GLU A 7 -5.42 9.25 8.98
C GLU A 7 -6.81 9.87 8.73
N GLN A 8 -7.88 9.16 9.06
CA GLN A 8 -9.24 9.68 8.97
C GLN A 8 -9.69 10.39 10.24
N ASN A 9 -8.97 10.21 11.34
CA ASN A 9 -9.27 10.89 12.60
C ASN A 9 -8.42 12.15 12.71
N GLU A 10 -9.05 13.28 13.04
CA GLU A 10 -8.38 14.58 13.16
C GLU A 10 -7.29 14.58 14.23
N ASP A 11 -7.55 13.93 15.36
CA ASP A 11 -6.62 13.79 16.48
C ASP A 11 -5.68 12.58 16.35
N ARG A 12 -5.78 11.81 15.26
CA ARG A 12 -5.06 10.56 15.02
C ARG A 12 -5.23 9.51 16.14
N SER A 13 -6.28 9.63 16.92
CA SER A 13 -6.64 8.64 17.93
C SER A 13 -7.62 7.62 17.37
N ILE A 14 -7.51 6.39 17.85
CA ILE A 14 -8.45 5.32 17.55
C ILE A 14 -8.75 4.61 18.88
N THR A 15 -10.02 4.58 19.25
CA THR A 15 -10.46 3.86 20.45
C THR A 15 -11.03 2.50 20.06
N PHE A 16 -10.60 1.45 20.73
CA PHE A 16 -11.07 0.09 20.52
C PHE A 16 -11.69 -0.47 21.80
N PRO A 17 -12.68 -1.35 21.69
CA PRO A 17 -13.19 -2.09 22.83
C PRO A 17 -12.08 -2.88 23.54
N SER A 18 -12.14 -2.93 24.86
CA SER A 18 -11.18 -3.67 25.69
C SER A 18 -11.08 -5.14 25.26
N GLY A 19 -9.85 -5.67 25.21
CA GLY A 19 -9.58 -7.06 24.85
C GLY A 19 -9.54 -7.37 23.35
N GLN A 20 -9.77 -6.39 22.48
CA GLN A 20 -9.61 -6.56 21.04
C GLN A 20 -8.18 -6.19 20.58
N LYS A 21 -7.65 -6.96 19.64
CA LYS A 21 -6.43 -6.61 18.89
C LYS A 21 -6.86 -6.03 17.54
N PRO A 22 -6.94 -4.72 17.42
CA PRO A 22 -7.39 -4.10 16.17
C PRO A 22 -6.32 -4.18 15.10
N LEU A 23 -6.76 -4.23 13.83
CA LEU A 23 -5.92 -3.89 12.70
C LEU A 23 -6.08 -2.40 12.42
N ILE A 24 -4.96 -1.68 12.32
CA ILE A 24 -4.96 -0.25 12.02
C ILE A 24 -4.31 -0.06 10.66
N LYS A 25 -5.06 0.50 9.71
CA LYS A 25 -4.51 0.92 8.43
C LYS A 25 -3.83 2.26 8.56
N THR A 26 -2.63 2.39 8.02
CA THR A 26 -1.90 3.66 7.93
C THR A 26 -1.19 3.81 6.59
N HIS A 27 -1.00 5.04 6.15
CA HIS A 27 -0.10 5.43 5.08
C HIS A 27 1.08 6.25 5.62
N GLY A 28 1.21 6.34 6.94
CA GLY A 28 2.27 7.09 7.59
C GLY A 28 3.63 6.42 7.51
N LYS A 29 4.68 7.22 7.61
CA LYS A 29 6.08 6.75 7.64
C LYS A 29 6.52 6.23 9.02
N ASN A 30 5.74 6.41 10.06
CA ASN A 30 6.11 6.02 11.41
C ASN A 30 6.04 4.52 11.59
N LYS A 31 7.09 3.94 12.16
CA LYS A 31 7.14 2.53 12.55
C LYS A 31 6.40 2.34 13.89
N PRO A 32 5.28 1.63 13.94
CA PRO A 32 4.72 1.23 15.22
C PRO A 32 5.65 0.21 15.90
N ASN A 33 5.70 0.21 17.24
CA ASN A 33 6.36 -0.84 18.03
C ASN A 33 5.47 -2.09 18.15
N SER A 34 4.83 -2.49 17.07
CA SER A 34 3.89 -3.60 17.03
C SER A 34 4.00 -4.33 15.69
N PRO A 35 3.62 -5.59 15.62
CA PRO A 35 3.63 -6.34 14.37
C PRO A 35 2.89 -5.61 13.26
N ALA A 36 3.40 -5.70 12.04
CA ALA A 36 2.84 -5.00 10.89
C ALA A 36 2.69 -5.92 9.67
N ILE A 37 1.68 -5.63 8.87
CA ILE A 37 1.56 -6.18 7.51
C ILE A 37 1.90 -5.03 6.57
N TYR A 38 3.00 -5.17 5.85
CA TYR A 38 3.44 -4.18 4.87
C TYR A 38 3.11 -4.66 3.47
N ILE A 39 2.27 -3.91 2.76
CA ILE A 39 1.92 -4.24 1.38
C ILE A 39 2.73 -3.35 0.45
N ILE A 40 3.64 -3.96 -0.32
CA ILE A 40 4.38 -3.27 -1.36
C ILE A 40 3.72 -3.49 -2.72
N ARG A 41 3.84 -2.51 -3.59
CA ARG A 41 3.41 -2.55 -4.98
C ARG A 41 4.48 -1.90 -5.86
N ASP A 42 4.54 -2.28 -7.15
CA ASP A 42 5.38 -1.56 -8.12
C ASP A 42 5.19 -0.05 -7.96
N GLY A 43 6.29 0.63 -7.65
CA GLY A 43 6.26 2.05 -7.37
C GLY A 43 5.73 2.89 -8.55
N ARG A 44 5.98 2.46 -9.79
CA ARG A 44 5.45 3.11 -11.01
C ARG A 44 3.93 3.05 -11.03
N SER A 45 3.37 1.88 -10.74
CA SER A 45 1.92 1.69 -10.58
C SER A 45 1.35 2.48 -9.40
N THR A 46 2.13 2.62 -8.32
CA THR A 46 1.74 3.39 -7.12
C THR A 46 1.66 4.87 -7.44
N ILE A 47 2.65 5.45 -8.14
CA ILE A 47 2.68 6.85 -8.57
C ILE A 47 1.47 7.17 -9.46
N VAL A 48 1.20 6.34 -10.48
CA VAL A 48 0.07 6.56 -11.39
C VAL A 48 -1.26 6.43 -10.65
N SER A 49 -1.39 5.45 -9.77
CA SER A 49 -2.60 5.29 -8.95
C SER A 49 -2.86 6.50 -8.04
N LEU A 50 -1.79 7.08 -7.48
CA LEU A 50 -1.89 8.27 -6.64
C LEU A 50 -2.22 9.52 -7.47
N TRP A 51 -1.66 9.65 -8.67
CA TRP A 51 -2.00 10.71 -9.60
C TRP A 51 -3.49 10.70 -9.96
N GLU A 52 -4.03 9.52 -10.26
CA GLU A 52 -5.46 9.32 -10.48
C GLU A 52 -6.29 9.64 -9.22
N PHE A 53 -5.77 9.27 -8.04
CA PHE A 53 -6.44 9.58 -6.76
C PHE A 53 -6.60 11.09 -6.55
N TYR A 54 -5.63 11.89 -6.91
CA TYR A 54 -5.70 13.34 -6.87
C TYR A 54 -6.49 13.95 -8.03
N GLY A 55 -7.15 13.14 -8.87
CA GLY A 55 -7.87 13.62 -10.04
C GLY A 55 -6.97 14.35 -11.03
N ARG A 56 -5.69 13.95 -11.10
CA ARG A 56 -4.64 14.53 -11.96
C ARG A 56 -4.35 16.02 -11.69
N LYS A 57 -4.75 16.54 -10.52
CA LYS A 57 -4.55 17.94 -10.13
C LYS A 57 -3.13 18.26 -9.67
N ILE A 58 -2.34 17.23 -9.35
CA ILE A 58 -0.93 17.33 -8.98
C ILE A 58 -0.13 16.75 -10.14
N SER A 59 1.02 17.32 -10.48
CA SER A 59 1.86 16.78 -11.54
C SER A 59 2.45 15.42 -11.14
N ILE A 60 2.70 14.54 -12.12
CA ILE A 60 3.40 13.27 -11.86
C ILE A 60 4.79 13.53 -11.26
N SER A 61 5.48 14.56 -11.74
CA SER A 61 6.78 14.97 -11.20
C SER A 61 6.71 15.31 -9.71
N ASP A 62 5.70 16.08 -9.29
CA ASP A 62 5.51 16.40 -7.86
C ASP A 62 5.23 15.16 -7.02
N ILE A 63 4.50 14.19 -7.57
CA ILE A 63 4.25 12.92 -6.88
C ILE A 63 5.55 12.13 -6.74
N ILE A 64 6.38 12.06 -7.77
CA ILE A 64 7.68 11.40 -7.74
C ILE A 64 8.59 12.04 -6.69
N GLU A 65 8.60 13.38 -6.60
CA GLU A 65 9.39 14.14 -5.63
C GLU A 65 8.79 14.13 -4.22
N GLY A 66 7.62 13.56 -4.03
CA GLY A 66 6.98 13.49 -2.72
C GLY A 66 6.37 14.80 -2.24
N ASN A 67 6.09 15.74 -3.16
CA ASN A 67 5.46 17.04 -2.88
C ASN A 67 3.95 16.88 -2.58
N HIS A 68 3.63 15.92 -1.73
CA HIS A 68 2.28 15.59 -1.28
C HIS A 68 2.33 14.91 0.10
N LYS A 69 1.18 14.69 0.73
CA LYS A 69 1.11 14.24 2.14
C LYS A 69 1.76 12.88 2.43
N PHE A 70 1.96 12.02 1.43
CA PHE A 70 2.52 10.68 1.63
C PHE A 70 4.04 10.60 1.44
N GLY A 71 4.67 11.64 0.84
CA GLY A 71 6.11 11.67 0.55
C GLY A 71 6.53 10.69 -0.55
N LYS A 72 7.83 10.47 -0.68
CA LYS A 72 8.39 9.61 -1.74
C LYS A 72 8.16 8.13 -1.45
N TRP A 73 8.02 7.34 -2.52
CA TRP A 73 7.83 5.89 -2.43
C TRP A 73 9.01 5.20 -1.73
N ASN A 74 10.25 5.52 -2.11
CA ASN A 74 11.45 4.96 -1.48
C ASN A 74 11.64 5.39 -0.01
N GLU A 75 11.27 6.61 0.33
CA GLU A 75 11.34 7.09 1.72
C GLU A 75 10.35 6.34 2.61
N HIS A 76 9.17 6.02 2.09
CA HIS A 76 8.19 5.22 2.81
C HIS A 76 8.73 3.81 3.09
N ILE A 77 9.31 3.14 2.08
CA ILE A 77 9.93 1.82 2.23
C ILE A 77 11.07 1.90 3.25
N ASN A 78 11.97 2.88 3.09
CA ASN A 78 13.10 3.06 3.99
C ASN A 78 12.67 3.29 5.44
N SER A 79 11.59 4.05 5.65
CA SER A 79 11.10 4.34 7.01
C SER A 79 10.50 3.10 7.69
N TRP A 80 9.90 2.19 6.95
CA TRP A 80 9.32 0.95 7.46
C TRP A 80 10.33 -0.20 7.54
N ASP A 81 11.32 -0.19 6.63
CA ASP A 81 12.34 -1.24 6.51
C ASP A 81 11.77 -2.66 6.57
N PRO A 82 10.77 -2.98 5.70
CA PRO A 82 9.95 -4.17 5.87
C PRO A 82 10.71 -5.49 5.67
N LEU A 83 11.89 -5.46 5.05
CA LEU A 83 12.72 -6.64 4.83
C LEU A 83 13.58 -7.02 6.04
N ASN A 84 13.99 -6.03 6.85
CA ASN A 84 14.86 -6.27 8.00
C ASN A 84 14.09 -6.28 9.33
N ARG A 85 12.81 -5.92 9.29
CA ARG A 85 11.97 -5.87 10.47
C ARG A 85 11.33 -7.23 10.74
N GLN A 86 11.74 -7.90 11.83
CA GLN A 86 11.34 -9.28 12.16
C GLN A 86 9.84 -9.45 12.43
N ASP A 87 9.16 -8.42 12.92
CA ASP A 87 7.74 -8.44 13.25
C ASP A 87 6.86 -7.89 12.11
N THR A 88 7.34 -8.00 10.87
CA THR A 88 6.62 -7.50 9.69
C THR A 88 6.40 -8.62 8.67
N LEU A 89 5.14 -8.84 8.32
CA LEU A 89 4.79 -9.63 7.13
C LEU A 89 4.81 -8.71 5.92
N LEU A 90 5.73 -8.98 4.99
CA LEU A 90 5.82 -8.26 3.71
C LEU A 90 5.02 -9.03 2.64
N LEU A 91 4.04 -8.36 2.04
CA LEU A 91 3.25 -8.90 0.94
C LEU A 91 3.41 -8.03 -0.30
N LYS A 92 3.46 -8.65 -1.48
CA LYS A 92 3.34 -7.92 -2.75
C LYS A 92 1.87 -7.81 -3.16
N TYR A 93 1.47 -6.62 -3.55
CA TYR A 93 0.11 -6.39 -4.06
C TYR A 93 -0.23 -7.28 -5.25
N GLU A 94 0.75 -7.51 -6.10
CA GLU A 94 0.63 -8.35 -7.28
C GLU A 94 0.34 -9.82 -6.90
N ASP A 95 1.01 -10.34 -5.86
CA ASP A 95 0.83 -11.71 -5.38
C ASP A 95 -0.54 -11.89 -4.71
N ILE A 96 -1.02 -10.88 -3.98
CA ILE A 96 -2.39 -10.87 -3.43
C ILE A 96 -3.44 -11.09 -4.53
N LEU A 97 -3.20 -10.54 -5.73
CA LEU A 97 -4.13 -10.64 -6.85
C LEU A 97 -3.98 -11.92 -7.66
N SER A 98 -2.77 -12.48 -7.75
CA SER A 98 -2.46 -13.65 -8.59
C SER A 98 -2.50 -14.97 -7.82
N ASP A 99 -2.18 -14.94 -6.52
CA ASP A 99 -2.13 -16.12 -5.64
C ASP A 99 -2.70 -15.77 -4.25
N LEU A 100 -4.01 -15.65 -4.21
CA LEU A 100 -4.73 -15.33 -2.99
C LEU A 100 -4.60 -16.42 -1.93
N GLU A 101 -4.56 -17.69 -2.35
CA GLU A 101 -4.51 -18.84 -1.44
C GLU A 101 -3.21 -18.80 -0.61
N THR A 102 -2.06 -18.68 -1.25
CA THR A 102 -0.77 -18.56 -0.57
C THR A 102 -0.75 -17.31 0.32
N THR A 103 -1.23 -16.17 -0.17
CA THR A 103 -1.30 -14.92 0.61
C THR A 103 -2.13 -15.08 1.88
N LEU A 104 -3.29 -15.74 1.79
CA LEU A 104 -4.15 -16.00 2.95
C LEU A 104 -3.49 -16.97 3.94
N GLY A 105 -2.74 -17.96 3.45
CA GLY A 105 -1.93 -18.85 4.28
C GLY A 105 -0.89 -18.08 5.10
N GLU A 106 -0.13 -17.21 4.48
CA GLU A 106 0.87 -16.34 5.14
C GLU A 106 0.22 -15.42 6.18
N LEU A 107 -0.90 -14.78 5.82
CA LEU A 107 -1.67 -13.93 6.73
C LEU A 107 -2.21 -14.71 7.93
N SER A 108 -2.77 -15.88 7.69
CA SER A 108 -3.30 -16.78 8.73
C SER A 108 -2.22 -17.17 9.73
N TYR A 109 -1.06 -17.57 9.22
CA TYR A 109 0.10 -17.91 10.04
C TYR A 109 0.59 -16.71 10.86
N PHE A 110 0.82 -15.57 10.20
CA PHE A 110 1.32 -14.35 10.85
C PHE A 110 0.38 -13.81 11.93
N LEU A 111 -0.91 -13.82 11.66
CA LEU A 111 -1.92 -13.33 12.60
C LEU A 111 -2.33 -14.37 13.65
N ASN A 112 -1.91 -15.62 13.50
CA ASN A 112 -2.38 -16.76 14.25
C ASN A 112 -3.92 -16.81 14.29
N LYS A 113 -4.56 -16.73 13.11
CA LYS A 113 -6.01 -16.69 12.90
C LYS A 113 -6.41 -17.60 11.74
N GLY A 114 -7.51 -18.32 11.92
CA GLY A 114 -8.10 -19.09 10.82
C GLY A 114 -8.64 -18.21 9.69
N ILE A 115 -8.61 -18.74 8.48
CA ILE A 115 -9.20 -18.11 7.30
C ILE A 115 -10.72 -18.27 7.38
N VAL A 116 -11.44 -17.15 7.38
CA VAL A 116 -12.92 -17.13 7.41
C VAL A 116 -13.54 -16.76 6.05
N CYS A 117 -12.72 -16.25 5.13
CA CYS A 117 -13.13 -15.90 3.78
C CYS A 117 -11.94 -16.06 2.84
N ASP A 118 -12.12 -16.80 1.78
CA ASP A 118 -11.10 -17.12 0.77
C ASP A 118 -11.27 -16.35 -0.55
N LYS A 119 -12.09 -15.31 -0.54
CA LYS A 119 -12.40 -14.51 -1.73
C LYS A 119 -12.13 -13.04 -1.48
N LEU A 120 -11.58 -12.38 -2.50
CA LEU A 120 -11.53 -10.92 -2.53
C LEU A 120 -12.95 -10.36 -2.74
N PRO A 121 -13.27 -9.21 -2.15
CA PRO A 121 -14.54 -8.55 -2.42
C PRO A 121 -14.64 -8.16 -3.91
N SER A 122 -15.84 -8.25 -4.47
CA SER A 122 -16.07 -7.83 -5.85
C SER A 122 -15.86 -6.31 -6.01
N ARG A 123 -15.59 -5.89 -7.25
CA ARG A 123 -15.43 -4.44 -7.54
C ARG A 123 -16.69 -3.66 -7.21
N GLU A 124 -17.86 -4.25 -7.45
CA GLU A 124 -19.17 -3.69 -7.13
C GLU A 124 -19.31 -3.49 -5.61
N SER A 125 -19.03 -4.52 -4.83
CA SER A 125 -19.06 -4.44 -3.36
C SER A 125 -18.08 -3.40 -2.79
N ILE A 126 -16.94 -3.19 -3.43
CA ILE A 126 -15.99 -2.14 -3.04
C ILE A 126 -16.56 -0.77 -3.42
N ALA A 127 -17.16 -0.63 -4.61
CA ALA A 127 -17.74 0.61 -5.10
C ALA A 127 -18.92 1.08 -4.25
N ASP A 128 -19.74 0.16 -3.76
CA ASP A 128 -20.87 0.44 -2.88
C ASP A 128 -20.43 1.08 -1.54
N ASN A 129 -19.23 0.71 -1.07
CA ASN A 129 -18.65 1.32 0.12
C ASN A 129 -17.99 2.67 -0.19
N ASP A 130 -17.22 2.76 -1.27
CA ASP A 130 -16.58 4.00 -1.72
C ASP A 130 -16.15 3.88 -3.19
N GLY A 131 -16.91 4.49 -4.09
CA GLY A 131 -16.66 4.45 -5.54
C GLY A 131 -15.29 5.02 -5.95
N ARG A 132 -14.64 5.81 -5.08
CA ARG A 132 -13.28 6.32 -5.33
C ARG A 132 -12.23 5.20 -5.36
N TRP A 133 -12.51 4.04 -4.78
CA TRP A 133 -11.61 2.89 -4.75
C TRP A 133 -11.70 2.03 -6.01
N VAL A 134 -12.76 2.20 -6.81
CA VAL A 134 -13.01 1.40 -8.02
C VAL A 134 -12.86 2.28 -9.26
N ARG A 135 -11.62 2.67 -9.55
CA ARG A 135 -11.30 3.46 -10.75
C ARG A 135 -10.93 2.57 -11.92
N LYS A 136 -11.03 3.13 -13.13
CA LYS A 136 -10.42 2.51 -14.30
C LYS A 136 -8.91 2.37 -14.02
N LYS A 137 -8.41 1.14 -14.12
CA LYS A 137 -6.99 0.89 -13.94
C LYS A 137 -6.23 1.47 -15.12
N THR A 138 -5.43 2.50 -14.90
CA THR A 138 -4.47 3.00 -15.88
C THR A 138 -3.18 2.20 -15.71
N ASP A 139 -2.68 1.61 -16.81
CA ASP A 139 -1.36 1.01 -16.79
C ASP A 139 -0.32 2.12 -16.64
N TRP A 140 0.67 1.90 -15.78
CA TRP A 140 1.72 2.89 -15.60
C TRP A 140 2.53 3.13 -16.88
N LYS A 141 2.61 2.14 -17.77
CA LYS A 141 3.30 2.25 -19.07
C LYS A 141 2.63 3.27 -20.01
N ASP A 142 1.31 3.45 -19.84
CA ASP A 142 0.55 4.43 -20.64
C ASP A 142 0.66 5.86 -20.09
N ALA A 143 0.91 5.99 -18.79
CA ALA A 143 0.85 7.27 -18.10
C ALA A 143 2.22 7.81 -17.66
N LEU A 144 3.19 6.94 -17.45
CA LEU A 144 4.52 7.30 -16.98
C LEU A 144 5.57 6.99 -18.07
N SER A 145 6.10 8.02 -18.71
CA SER A 145 7.03 7.89 -19.82
C SER A 145 8.11 8.99 -19.78
N GLY A 146 9.12 8.86 -20.65
CA GLY A 146 10.16 9.86 -20.83
C GLY A 146 10.87 10.21 -19.53
N GLU A 147 11.15 11.50 -19.34
CA GLU A 147 11.93 12.02 -18.21
C GLU A 147 11.36 11.60 -16.83
N ASN A 148 10.04 11.57 -16.67
CA ASN A 148 9.41 11.16 -15.41
C ASN A 148 9.68 9.70 -15.09
N LEU A 149 9.63 8.81 -16.08
CA LEU A 149 9.95 7.39 -15.90
C LEU A 149 11.43 7.21 -15.56
N ASP A 150 12.33 7.86 -16.29
CA ASP A 150 13.77 7.78 -16.06
C ASP A 150 14.14 8.30 -14.67
N ARG A 151 13.55 9.43 -14.29
CA ARG A 151 13.73 10.02 -12.95
C ARG A 151 13.24 9.09 -11.85
N PHE A 152 12.02 8.55 -11.99
CA PHE A 152 11.48 7.60 -11.01
C PHE A 152 12.38 6.37 -10.88
N ASN A 153 12.77 5.78 -12.01
CA ASN A 153 13.61 4.58 -12.02
C ASN A 153 15.00 4.85 -11.42
N THR A 154 15.59 6.00 -11.67
CA THR A 154 16.88 6.40 -11.11
C THR A 154 16.80 6.53 -9.59
N LEU A 155 15.81 7.25 -9.09
CA LEU A 155 15.61 7.47 -7.65
C LEU A 155 15.30 6.18 -6.88
N ASN A 156 14.68 5.20 -7.54
CA ASN A 156 14.13 4.03 -6.89
C ASN A 156 14.80 2.71 -7.33
N LYS A 157 15.89 2.79 -8.11
CA LYS A 157 16.55 1.63 -8.75
C LYS A 157 16.85 0.50 -7.78
N ALA A 158 17.39 0.83 -6.60
CA ALA A 158 17.75 -0.17 -5.60
C ALA A 158 16.52 -0.97 -5.12
N TYR A 159 15.45 -0.28 -4.76
CA TYR A 159 14.22 -0.93 -4.29
C TYR A 159 13.48 -1.66 -5.41
N LEU A 160 13.44 -1.10 -6.62
CA LEU A 160 12.83 -1.78 -7.76
C LEU A 160 13.52 -3.13 -8.03
N LYS A 161 14.86 -3.17 -7.98
CA LYS A 161 15.61 -4.44 -8.08
C LYS A 161 15.36 -5.37 -6.89
N GLN A 162 15.42 -4.85 -5.67
CA GLN A 162 15.26 -5.62 -4.44
C GLN A 162 13.91 -6.33 -4.37
N PHE A 163 12.86 -5.69 -4.87
CA PHE A 163 11.51 -6.25 -4.90
C PHE A 163 11.15 -6.95 -6.23
N GLY A 164 12.09 -7.06 -7.18
CA GLY A 164 11.87 -7.76 -8.45
C GLY A 164 10.95 -7.03 -9.42
N TYR A 165 11.00 -5.71 -9.45
CA TYR A 165 10.27 -4.86 -10.41
C TYR A 165 11.14 -4.37 -11.57
N LEU A 166 12.45 -4.67 -11.55
CA LEU A 166 13.43 -4.47 -12.63
C LEU A 166 14.10 -5.77 -12.98
#